data_c6a8663785d10ebc7f715d173df717fa
#
_entry.id   c6a8663785d10ebc7f715d173df717fa
#
_cell.length_a   1.000
_cell.length_b   1.000
_cell.length_c   1.000
_cell.angle_alpha   90.00
_cell.angle_beta   90.00
_cell.angle_gamma   90.00
#
_symmetry.space_group_name_H-M   'P 1'
#
loop_
_entity.id
_entity.type
_entity.pdbx_description
1 polymer ?
#
loop_
_entity_poly.entity_id
_entity_poly.type
_entity_poly.pdbx_seq_one_letter_code
_entity_poly.pdbx_strand_id
1 'polypeptide(L)'
;MIGYALNEDMLALNQWATVVGTDQARAYYPVFNSSDFVRLKNLTGNDRRWAAAGERPVAAQGVRFSNREFQLERYGESTFVDGLTEEYSQIGSSIVLSQETLASRALTWRSVIGASVVTDPDNYFTSATPAVTDNYFTDWAEFTTAMSAAYPANWFGDGLYSGTIASPVFKRFLGHVQREIMRRTNNKVKLKDLLFLANPNTFGKLAATEEMHAYVAQQSGSGAVLRGTDPDFADPAYGLPQPTYQFKMVSDASTVTVGAPSGAADDVDYGRQSYLIPDDFISVLTRPGSVVGLRGSQGYSSVVLFQNKERALKPTTFPDMRNDRTEVAVEDMFTMEMVAPDCSFAIGSAVA
;
A
#
# COMPACT_ATOMS: atom_id res chain seq x y z
N MET A 1 28.14 8.37 18.55
CA MET A 1 27.53 7.57 17.48
C MET A 1 26.05 7.85 17.52
N ILE A 2 25.46 8.29 16.41
CA ILE A 2 24.03 8.48 16.33
C ILE A 2 23.47 7.08 16.08
N GLY A 3 22.89 6.45 17.12
CA GLY A 3 22.14 5.22 16.93
C GLY A 3 20.96 5.51 16.03
N TYR A 4 20.83 4.80 14.93
CA TYR A 4 19.60 4.79 14.13
C TYR A 4 18.54 4.11 14.99
N ALA A 5 17.76 4.89 15.72
CA ALA A 5 16.57 4.36 16.37
C ALA A 5 15.64 3.84 15.26
N LEU A 6 15.23 2.59 15.40
CA LEU A 6 14.18 2.02 14.55
C LEU A 6 12.92 2.84 14.76
N ASN A 7 12.62 3.69 13.80
CA ASN A 7 11.40 4.46 13.78
C ASN A 7 10.42 3.72 12.87
N GLU A 8 9.53 2.93 13.47
CA GLU A 8 8.46 2.24 12.75
C GLU A 8 7.59 3.22 11.94
N ASP A 9 7.50 4.48 12.38
CA ASP A 9 6.75 5.52 11.69
C ASP A 9 7.39 5.93 10.34
N MET A 10 8.67 5.63 10.13
CA MET A 10 9.36 5.90 8.85
C MET A 10 9.10 4.86 7.77
N LEU A 11 8.49 3.72 8.09
CA LEU A 11 8.12 2.76 7.08
C LEU A 11 6.98 3.30 6.23
N ALA A 12 7.21 3.39 4.93
CA ALA A 12 6.16 3.74 3.97
C ALA A 12 4.93 2.83 4.11
N LEU A 13 5.13 1.58 4.50
CA LEU A 13 4.10 0.60 4.79
C LEU A 13 3.04 1.12 5.77
N ASN A 14 3.43 1.78 6.86
CA ASN A 14 2.49 2.31 7.86
C ASN A 14 1.63 3.45 7.34
N GLN A 15 2.01 4.05 6.21
CA GLN A 15 1.21 5.10 5.57
C GLN A 15 0.06 4.55 4.72
N TRP A 16 0.14 3.30 4.27
CA TRP A 16 -0.85 2.71 3.37
C TRP A 16 -1.46 1.39 3.87
N ALA A 17 -0.88 0.69 4.84
CA ALA A 17 -1.44 -0.51 5.45
C ALA A 17 -1.91 -0.24 6.89
N THR A 18 -2.98 -0.90 7.31
CA THR A 18 -3.46 -0.87 8.69
C THR A 18 -2.85 -2.02 9.46
N VAL A 19 -2.23 -1.75 10.61
CA VAL A 19 -1.68 -2.78 11.48
C VAL A 19 -2.73 -3.26 12.48
N VAL A 20 -2.96 -4.57 12.53
CA VAL A 20 -3.92 -5.21 13.44
C VAL A 20 -3.21 -6.26 14.28
N GLY A 21 -3.12 -6.02 15.59
CA GLY A 21 -2.58 -6.99 16.53
C GLY A 21 -3.60 -8.10 16.85
N THR A 22 -3.19 -9.36 16.75
CA THR A 22 -4.01 -10.53 17.08
C THR A 22 -3.27 -11.50 18.00
N ASP A 23 -4.01 -12.20 18.85
CA ASP A 23 -3.49 -13.27 19.68
C ASP A 23 -3.63 -14.64 19.02
N GLN A 24 -4.36 -14.71 17.89
CA GLN A 24 -4.65 -15.94 17.17
C GLN A 24 -3.69 -16.08 15.99
N ALA A 25 -3.03 -17.24 15.90
CA ALA A 25 -2.17 -17.57 14.76
C ALA A 25 -2.95 -17.80 13.46
N ARG A 26 -4.22 -18.14 13.57
CA ARG A 26 -5.14 -18.42 12.44
C ARG A 26 -6.52 -17.92 12.77
N ALA A 27 -7.10 -17.10 11.92
CA ALA A 27 -8.45 -16.59 12.10
C ALA A 27 -9.10 -16.17 10.77
N TYR A 28 -10.37 -15.81 10.83
CA TYR A 28 -11.11 -15.33 9.67
C TYR A 28 -11.27 -13.80 9.72
N TYR A 29 -11.15 -13.17 8.57
CA TYR A 29 -11.45 -11.76 8.39
C TYR A 29 -12.50 -11.54 7.30
N PRO A 30 -13.37 -10.54 7.43
CA PRO A 30 -14.33 -10.20 6.39
C PRO A 30 -13.63 -9.51 5.22
N VAL A 31 -13.87 -10.01 4.00
CA VAL A 31 -13.48 -9.33 2.76
C VAL A 31 -14.64 -8.45 2.31
N PHE A 32 -14.35 -7.18 2.06
CA PHE A 32 -15.34 -6.21 1.62
C PHE A 32 -15.41 -6.18 0.10
N ASN A 33 -16.53 -6.61 -0.43
CA ASN A 33 -16.83 -6.57 -1.86
C ASN A 33 -17.87 -5.50 -2.17
N SER A 34 -17.90 -5.03 -3.41
CA SER A 34 -18.88 -4.04 -3.88
C SER A 34 -20.32 -4.45 -3.59
N SER A 35 -20.63 -5.75 -3.68
CA SER A 35 -21.95 -6.30 -3.36
C SER A 35 -22.38 -6.05 -1.92
N ASP A 36 -21.45 -5.90 -0.99
CA ASP A 36 -21.75 -5.66 0.42
C ASP A 36 -22.15 -4.22 0.69
N PHE A 37 -21.66 -3.29 -0.15
CA PHE A 37 -21.99 -1.88 -0.07
C PHE A 37 -23.30 -1.53 -0.79
N VAL A 38 -23.73 -2.30 -1.80
CA VAL A 38 -24.79 -1.93 -2.76
C VAL A 38 -25.96 -2.91 -2.78
N ARG A 39 -26.15 -3.74 -1.77
CA ARG A 39 -27.27 -4.70 -1.76
C ARG A 39 -28.64 -4.03 -1.62
N LEU A 40 -29.16 -3.52 -2.75
CA LEU A 40 -30.56 -3.17 -2.92
C LEU A 40 -31.16 -4.10 -3.97
N LYS A 41 -31.99 -5.06 -3.54
CA LYS A 41 -32.59 -6.03 -4.44
C LYS A 41 -33.65 -5.39 -5.36
N ASN A 42 -34.26 -4.28 -4.96
CA ASN A 42 -35.24 -3.53 -5.75
C ASN A 42 -35.04 -2.02 -5.57
N LEU A 43 -34.91 -1.33 -6.70
CA LEU A 43 -34.77 0.13 -6.78
C LEU A 43 -36.07 0.89 -6.46
N THR A 44 -37.21 0.22 -6.44
CA THR A 44 -38.53 0.85 -6.34
C THR A 44 -38.88 1.36 -4.94
N GLY A 45 -38.06 1.13 -3.94
CA GLY A 45 -38.19 1.73 -2.60
C GLY A 45 -39.43 1.29 -1.77
N ASN A 46 -40.39 0.61 -2.37
CA ASN A 46 -41.61 0.19 -1.71
C ASN A 46 -41.35 -0.95 -0.71
N ASP A 47 -40.39 -1.81 -0.95
CA ASP A 47 -40.10 -2.97 -0.14
C ASP A 47 -39.48 -2.62 1.22
N ARG A 48 -39.19 -1.36 1.49
CA ARG A 48 -38.57 -0.89 2.74
C ARG A 48 -39.48 0.08 3.53
N ARG A 49 -40.68 0.37 3.03
CA ARG A 49 -41.66 1.14 3.80
C ARG A 49 -42.28 0.27 4.87
N TRP A 50 -42.36 0.77 6.06
CA TRP A 50 -43.16 0.12 7.11
C TRP A 50 -44.61 0.08 6.64
N ALA A 51 -45.21 -1.11 6.70
CA ALA A 51 -46.62 -1.23 6.48
C ALA A 51 -47.37 -0.44 7.53
N ALA A 52 -48.58 0.06 7.20
CA ALA A 52 -49.43 0.82 8.12
C ALA A 52 -49.76 0.04 9.41
N ALA A 53 -49.64 -1.29 9.38
CA ALA A 53 -49.84 -2.20 10.51
C ALA A 53 -48.60 -2.36 11.42
N GLY A 54 -47.50 -1.66 11.17
CA GLY A 54 -46.28 -1.72 12.00
C GLY A 54 -45.34 -2.88 11.74
N GLU A 55 -45.56 -3.66 10.70
CA GLU A 55 -44.63 -4.72 10.29
C GLU A 55 -43.36 -4.11 9.69
N ARG A 56 -42.21 -4.52 10.21
CA ARG A 56 -40.90 -4.10 9.67
C ARG A 56 -40.62 -4.88 8.41
N PRO A 57 -40.24 -4.24 7.29
CA PRO A 57 -39.79 -4.94 6.13
C PRO A 57 -38.50 -5.74 6.47
N VAL A 58 -38.55 -7.04 6.28
CA VAL A 58 -37.39 -7.92 6.49
C VAL A 58 -36.54 -7.92 5.23
N ALA A 59 -35.24 -7.68 5.37
CA ALA A 59 -34.32 -7.84 4.25
C ALA A 59 -34.37 -9.30 3.78
N ALA A 60 -34.65 -9.51 2.50
CA ALA A 60 -34.77 -10.83 1.90
C ALA A 60 -33.50 -11.70 2.00
N GLN A 61 -32.35 -11.06 2.24
CA GLN A 61 -31.09 -11.72 2.54
C GLN A 61 -30.35 -10.92 3.62
N GLY A 62 -29.91 -11.61 4.66
CA GLY A 62 -28.98 -11.04 5.63
C GLY A 62 -27.68 -10.59 4.95
N VAL A 63 -27.01 -9.63 5.55
CA VAL A 63 -25.67 -9.21 5.10
C VAL A 63 -24.75 -10.41 5.27
N ARG A 64 -24.28 -10.95 4.15
CA ARG A 64 -23.29 -12.04 4.13
C ARG A 64 -21.98 -11.44 3.71
N PHE A 65 -20.99 -11.52 4.57
CA PHE A 65 -19.61 -11.19 4.24
C PHE A 65 -18.91 -12.43 3.72
N SER A 66 -18.10 -12.26 2.68
CA SER A 66 -17.13 -13.29 2.31
C SER A 66 -16.05 -13.26 3.39
N ASN A 67 -15.83 -14.38 4.05
CA ASN A 67 -14.73 -14.50 5.00
C ASN A 67 -13.58 -15.21 4.31
N ARG A 68 -12.40 -14.62 4.39
CA ARG A 68 -11.13 -15.28 4.09
C ARG A 68 -10.44 -15.63 5.39
N GLU A 69 -9.62 -16.66 5.33
CA GLU A 69 -8.79 -17.09 6.43
C GLU A 69 -7.42 -16.45 6.27
N PHE A 70 -6.84 -15.96 7.37
CA PHE A 70 -5.44 -15.60 7.43
C PHE A 70 -4.70 -16.56 8.36
N GLN A 71 -3.45 -16.80 8.05
CA GLN A 71 -2.54 -17.57 8.89
C GLN A 71 -1.27 -16.74 9.07
N LEU A 72 -0.92 -16.47 10.32
CA LEU A 72 0.33 -15.78 10.63
C LEU A 72 1.51 -16.70 10.32
N GLU A 73 2.46 -16.17 9.58
CA GLU A 73 3.71 -16.82 9.30
C GLU A 73 4.79 -16.33 10.26
N ARG A 74 5.69 -17.22 10.63
CA ARG A 74 6.78 -16.92 11.54
C ARG A 74 8.05 -16.69 10.74
N TYR A 75 8.58 -15.50 10.84
CA TYR A 75 9.86 -15.10 10.28
C TYR A 75 10.86 -14.92 11.41
N GLY A 76 12.13 -15.16 11.14
CA GLY A 76 13.18 -14.95 12.13
C GLY A 76 14.54 -15.01 11.50
N GLU A 77 15.43 -14.20 12.01
CA GLU A 77 16.84 -14.18 11.64
C GLU A 77 17.67 -14.14 12.93
N SER A 78 18.81 -14.84 12.94
CA SER A 78 19.75 -14.80 14.05
C SER A 78 21.17 -14.56 13.59
N THR A 79 21.97 -13.99 14.48
CA THR A 79 23.41 -13.80 14.31
C THR A 79 24.12 -14.13 15.61
N PHE A 80 25.42 -14.38 15.54
CA PHE A 80 26.24 -14.62 16.71
C PHE A 80 27.14 -13.42 16.96
N VAL A 81 27.24 -13.03 18.23
CA VAL A 81 28.19 -12.03 18.73
C VAL A 81 29.19 -12.75 19.60
N ASP A 82 30.47 -12.65 19.24
CA ASP A 82 31.57 -13.24 20.00
C ASP A 82 31.83 -12.44 21.28
N GLY A 83 32.12 -13.11 22.40
CA GLY A 83 32.39 -12.49 23.70
C GLY A 83 33.54 -11.48 23.64
N LEU A 84 34.59 -11.78 22.90
CA LEU A 84 35.71 -10.84 22.69
C LEU A 84 35.27 -9.57 21.93
N THR A 85 34.41 -9.71 20.94
CA THR A 85 33.86 -8.56 20.19
C THR A 85 33.02 -7.66 21.11
N GLU A 86 32.26 -8.23 22.03
CA GLU A 86 31.48 -7.46 22.98
C GLU A 86 32.38 -6.75 24.01
N GLU A 87 33.42 -7.42 24.52
CA GLU A 87 34.34 -6.87 25.51
C GLU A 87 35.18 -5.72 24.94
N TYR A 88 35.62 -5.83 23.70
CA TYR A 88 36.47 -4.81 23.04
C TYR A 88 35.71 -3.79 22.20
N SER A 89 34.39 -3.83 22.19
CA SER A 89 33.56 -2.89 21.44
C SER A 89 33.68 -1.46 21.99
N GLN A 90 34.32 -0.59 21.22
CA GLN A 90 34.40 0.86 21.55
C GLN A 90 33.15 1.62 21.13
N ILE A 91 32.22 0.98 20.46
CA ILE A 91 31.07 1.61 19.79
C ILE A 91 29.77 1.44 20.60
N GLY A 92 29.83 0.68 21.68
CA GLY A 92 28.68 0.27 22.48
C GLY A 92 28.48 -1.24 22.43
N SER A 93 27.38 -1.73 22.97
CA SER A 93 27.11 -3.18 22.97
C SER A 93 26.86 -3.70 21.55
N SER A 94 27.70 -4.63 21.13
CA SER A 94 27.57 -5.32 19.82
C SER A 94 26.28 -6.13 19.76
N ILE A 95 25.78 -6.60 20.90
CA ILE A 95 24.51 -7.31 21.02
C ILE A 95 23.37 -6.39 20.67
N VAL A 96 23.33 -5.17 21.22
CA VAL A 96 22.27 -4.19 20.92
C VAL A 96 22.30 -3.78 19.45
N LEU A 97 23.48 -3.51 18.90
CA LEU A 97 23.64 -3.16 17.49
C LEU A 97 23.15 -4.30 16.56
N SER A 98 23.44 -5.55 16.94
CA SER A 98 22.96 -6.71 16.19
C SER A 98 21.44 -6.84 16.26
N GLN A 99 20.82 -6.60 17.42
CA GLN A 99 19.36 -6.59 17.57
C GLN A 99 18.71 -5.52 16.68
N GLU A 100 19.23 -4.30 16.69
CA GLU A 100 18.73 -3.20 15.85
C GLU A 100 18.85 -3.52 14.36
N THR A 101 19.99 -4.12 13.96
CA THR A 101 20.21 -4.51 12.57
C THR A 101 19.22 -5.60 12.13
N LEU A 102 19.03 -6.63 12.95
CA LEU A 102 18.08 -7.71 12.66
C LEU A 102 16.63 -7.21 12.62
N ALA A 103 16.27 -6.33 13.55
CA ALA A 103 14.94 -5.73 13.56
C ALA A 103 14.70 -4.84 12.32
N SER A 104 15.72 -4.08 11.87
CA SER A 104 15.65 -3.33 10.63
C SER A 104 15.42 -4.22 9.41
N ARG A 105 16.12 -5.37 9.35
CA ARG A 105 15.90 -6.36 8.29
C ARG A 105 14.49 -6.96 8.33
N ALA A 106 13.97 -7.27 9.52
CA ALA A 106 12.60 -7.76 9.68
C ALA A 106 11.57 -6.75 9.19
N LEU A 107 11.77 -5.45 9.45
CA LEU A 107 10.93 -4.38 8.92
C LEU A 107 11.01 -4.28 7.40
N THR A 108 12.21 -4.41 6.82
CA THR A 108 12.37 -4.46 5.36
C THR A 108 11.59 -5.64 4.77
N TRP A 109 11.63 -6.79 5.45
CA TRP A 109 10.89 -7.99 5.03
C TRP A 109 9.37 -7.79 5.04
N ARG A 110 8.84 -7.07 6.04
CA ARG A 110 7.43 -6.65 6.01
C ARG A 110 7.10 -5.81 4.77
N SER A 111 7.98 -4.89 4.39
CA SER A 111 7.80 -4.08 3.20
C SER A 111 7.84 -4.91 1.91
N VAL A 112 8.71 -5.93 1.84
CA VAL A 112 8.76 -6.88 0.71
C VAL A 112 7.43 -7.61 0.55
N ILE A 113 6.90 -8.18 1.64
CA ILE A 113 5.62 -8.89 1.61
C ILE A 113 4.48 -7.92 1.28
N GLY A 114 4.49 -6.71 1.83
CA GLY A 114 3.51 -5.69 1.51
C GLY A 114 3.50 -5.30 0.04
N ALA A 115 4.67 -5.07 -0.53
CA ALA A 115 4.80 -4.78 -1.95
C ALA A 115 4.28 -5.94 -2.80
N SER A 116 4.60 -7.20 -2.45
CA SER A 116 4.09 -8.36 -3.19
C SER A 116 2.56 -8.45 -3.16
N VAL A 117 1.92 -8.17 -2.02
CA VAL A 117 0.45 -8.16 -1.91
C VAL A 117 -0.19 -7.08 -2.77
N VAL A 118 0.43 -5.90 -2.86
CA VAL A 118 -0.11 -4.79 -3.68
C VAL A 118 0.12 -5.00 -5.16
N THR A 119 1.22 -5.66 -5.55
CA THR A 119 1.55 -5.89 -6.96
C THR A 119 0.93 -7.16 -7.55
N ASP A 120 0.42 -8.04 -6.71
CA ASP A 120 -0.18 -9.31 -7.14
C ASP A 120 -1.57 -9.08 -7.78
N PRO A 121 -1.73 -9.39 -9.09
CA PRO A 121 -3.01 -9.23 -9.78
C PRO A 121 -4.14 -10.09 -9.21
N ASP A 122 -3.83 -11.23 -8.56
CA ASP A 122 -4.83 -12.12 -7.98
C ASP A 122 -5.57 -11.50 -6.78
N ASN A 123 -5.01 -10.44 -6.22
CA ASN A 123 -5.63 -9.66 -5.14
C ASN A 123 -6.65 -8.63 -5.64
N TYR A 124 -6.84 -8.49 -6.95
CA TYR A 124 -7.74 -7.54 -7.57
C TYR A 124 -8.83 -8.22 -8.38
N PHE A 125 -9.75 -7.43 -8.87
CA PHE A 125 -10.82 -7.88 -9.75
C PHE A 125 -10.36 -7.76 -11.21
N THR A 126 -10.18 -8.90 -11.86
CA THR A 126 -9.81 -8.97 -13.30
C THR A 126 -10.82 -9.80 -14.06
N SER A 127 -11.21 -9.36 -15.23
CA SER A 127 -12.06 -10.12 -16.15
C SER A 127 -11.20 -10.79 -17.22
N ALA A 128 -11.67 -11.92 -17.75
CA ALA A 128 -10.98 -12.60 -18.86
C ALA A 128 -10.81 -11.72 -20.12
N THR A 129 -11.70 -10.74 -20.30
CA THR A 129 -11.58 -9.66 -21.26
C THR A 129 -11.60 -8.36 -20.48
N PRO A 130 -10.59 -7.48 -20.62
CA PRO A 130 -10.51 -6.24 -19.87
C PRO A 130 -11.78 -5.40 -19.97
N ALA A 131 -12.34 -5.02 -18.84
CA ALA A 131 -13.59 -4.30 -18.74
C ALA A 131 -13.43 -3.02 -17.91
N VAL A 132 -14.29 -2.04 -18.15
CA VAL A 132 -14.31 -0.77 -17.38
C VAL A 132 -14.51 -1.01 -15.88
N THR A 133 -15.06 -2.15 -15.51
CA THR A 133 -15.33 -2.53 -14.12
C THR A 133 -14.13 -3.20 -13.43
N ASP A 134 -13.08 -3.53 -14.15
CA ASP A 134 -11.88 -4.11 -13.55
C ASP A 134 -11.12 -3.07 -12.74
N ASN A 135 -10.34 -3.54 -11.77
CA ASN A 135 -9.55 -2.67 -10.91
C ASN A 135 -8.06 -2.99 -10.93
N TYR A 136 -7.66 -3.91 -11.81
CA TYR A 136 -6.28 -4.18 -12.15
C TYR A 136 -6.13 -4.29 -13.67
N PHE A 137 -5.09 -3.68 -14.19
CA PHE A 137 -4.66 -3.76 -15.58
C PHE A 137 -3.17 -4.03 -15.63
N THR A 138 -2.77 -4.90 -16.55
CA THR A 138 -1.36 -5.31 -16.67
C THR A 138 -0.51 -4.13 -17.16
N ASP A 139 -1.06 -3.36 -18.09
CA ASP A 139 -0.40 -2.19 -18.65
C ASP A 139 -1.40 -1.07 -19.03
N TRP A 140 -0.86 0.05 -19.48
CA TRP A 140 -1.67 1.20 -19.89
C TRP A 140 -2.48 0.94 -21.16
N ALA A 141 -1.99 0.11 -22.08
CA ALA A 141 -2.69 -0.23 -23.32
C ALA A 141 -3.95 -1.05 -23.03
N GLU A 142 -3.86 -2.01 -22.11
CA GLU A 142 -5.01 -2.79 -21.63
C GLU A 142 -6.05 -1.87 -20.96
N PHE A 143 -5.60 -0.96 -20.08
CA PHE A 143 -6.46 0.03 -19.45
C PHE A 143 -7.19 0.90 -20.48
N THR A 144 -6.48 1.49 -21.45
CA THR A 144 -7.09 2.36 -22.46
C THR A 144 -8.05 1.60 -23.39
N THR A 145 -7.74 0.34 -23.70
CA THR A 145 -8.62 -0.56 -24.47
C THR A 145 -9.94 -0.80 -23.72
N ALA A 146 -9.86 -1.16 -22.44
CA ALA A 146 -11.04 -1.33 -21.60
C ALA A 146 -11.88 -0.03 -21.50
N MET A 147 -11.20 1.11 -21.34
CA MET A 147 -11.86 2.42 -21.22
C MET A 147 -12.47 2.93 -22.51
N SER A 148 -12.07 2.44 -23.68
CA SER A 148 -12.61 2.84 -24.98
C SER A 148 -14.11 2.62 -25.12
N ALA A 149 -14.67 1.68 -24.35
CA ALA A 149 -16.11 1.43 -24.30
C ALA A 149 -16.92 2.56 -23.61
N ALA A 150 -16.28 3.33 -22.73
CA ALA A 150 -16.95 4.34 -21.90
C ALA A 150 -16.49 5.77 -22.17
N TYR A 151 -15.37 5.96 -22.85
CA TYR A 151 -14.75 7.26 -23.09
C TYR A 151 -14.40 7.45 -24.57
N PRO A 152 -14.30 8.71 -25.06
CA PRO A 152 -13.84 9.00 -26.39
C PRO A 152 -12.45 8.42 -26.67
N ALA A 153 -12.16 8.15 -27.95
CA ALA A 153 -10.83 7.72 -28.35
C ALA A 153 -9.74 8.69 -27.85
N ASN A 154 -8.62 8.13 -27.44
CA ASN A 154 -7.46 8.86 -26.90
C ASN A 154 -7.75 9.73 -25.67
N TRP A 155 -8.83 9.45 -24.93
CA TRP A 155 -9.16 10.21 -23.71
C TRP A 155 -8.06 10.14 -22.65
N PHE A 156 -7.41 8.99 -22.53
CA PHE A 156 -6.34 8.76 -21.57
C PHE A 156 -4.93 8.82 -22.20
N GLY A 157 -4.80 9.15 -23.50
CA GLY A 157 -3.49 9.21 -24.18
C GLY A 157 -2.78 7.85 -24.27
N ASP A 158 -1.52 7.88 -24.66
CA ASP A 158 -0.70 6.69 -24.89
C ASP A 158 0.06 6.20 -23.63
N GLY A 159 -0.08 6.90 -22.51
CA GLY A 159 0.58 6.57 -21.24
C GLY A 159 0.27 7.62 -20.19
N LEU A 160 0.49 7.28 -18.92
CA LEU A 160 0.25 8.18 -17.78
C LEU A 160 1.03 9.51 -17.91
N TYR A 161 2.21 9.45 -18.50
CA TYR A 161 3.12 10.59 -18.63
C TYR A 161 2.91 11.41 -19.92
N SER A 162 1.97 11.01 -20.77
CA SER A 162 1.67 11.72 -22.04
C SER A 162 0.77 12.94 -21.86
N GLY A 163 0.38 13.28 -20.62
CA GLY A 163 -0.51 14.38 -20.31
C GLY A 163 0.07 15.75 -20.66
N THR A 164 -0.76 16.57 -21.30
CA THR A 164 -0.46 17.98 -21.63
C THR A 164 -1.49 18.91 -21.00
N ILE A 165 -1.27 20.23 -21.08
CA ILE A 165 -2.22 21.24 -20.61
C ILE A 165 -3.60 21.07 -21.27
N ALA A 166 -3.60 20.82 -22.59
CA ALA A 166 -4.84 20.67 -23.37
C ALA A 166 -5.51 19.30 -23.16
N SER A 167 -4.71 18.28 -22.85
CA SER A 167 -5.18 16.90 -22.65
C SER A 167 -4.58 16.33 -21.35
N PRO A 168 -5.14 16.66 -20.17
CA PRO A 168 -4.60 16.27 -18.87
C PRO A 168 -4.92 14.79 -18.59
N VAL A 169 -3.98 13.89 -18.87
CA VAL A 169 -4.14 12.44 -18.76
C VAL A 169 -4.20 12.01 -17.29
N PHE A 170 -3.27 12.46 -16.47
CA PHE A 170 -3.21 12.09 -15.05
C PHE A 170 -4.46 12.50 -14.29
N LYS A 171 -4.94 13.72 -14.49
CA LYS A 171 -6.19 14.20 -13.89
C LYS A 171 -7.40 13.39 -14.32
N ARG A 172 -7.48 13.03 -15.61
CA ARG A 172 -8.57 12.20 -16.13
C ARG A 172 -8.52 10.80 -15.55
N PHE A 173 -7.34 10.22 -15.45
CA PHE A 173 -7.10 8.92 -14.82
C PHE A 173 -7.56 8.93 -13.35
N LEU A 174 -7.04 9.85 -12.54
CA LEU A 174 -7.45 9.95 -11.14
C LEU A 174 -8.95 10.17 -10.98
N GLY A 175 -9.54 11.02 -11.83
CA GLY A 175 -10.97 11.26 -11.82
C GLY A 175 -11.81 10.03 -12.22
N HIS A 176 -11.27 9.15 -13.07
CA HIS A 176 -11.90 7.87 -13.38
C HIS A 176 -11.83 6.93 -12.18
N VAL A 177 -10.64 6.70 -11.63
CA VAL A 177 -10.43 5.80 -10.48
C VAL A 177 -11.29 6.22 -9.28
N GLN A 178 -11.35 7.51 -8.97
CA GLN A 178 -12.22 8.03 -7.92
C GLN A 178 -13.68 7.67 -8.13
N ARG A 179 -14.21 7.91 -9.34
CA ARG A 179 -15.61 7.61 -9.65
C ARG A 179 -15.91 6.12 -9.55
N GLU A 180 -14.99 5.28 -10.02
CA GLU A 180 -15.16 3.83 -9.94
C GLU A 180 -15.15 3.33 -8.49
N ILE A 181 -14.21 3.75 -7.66
CA ILE A 181 -14.18 3.37 -6.24
C ILE A 181 -15.43 3.89 -5.52
N MET A 182 -15.83 5.14 -5.75
CA MET A 182 -17.06 5.69 -5.16
C MET A 182 -18.30 4.92 -5.61
N ARG A 183 -18.39 4.55 -6.89
CA ARG A 183 -19.50 3.77 -7.44
C ARG A 183 -19.57 2.38 -6.81
N ARG A 184 -18.44 1.66 -6.75
CA ARG A 184 -18.36 0.32 -6.17
C ARG A 184 -18.69 0.32 -4.69
N THR A 185 -18.24 1.32 -3.95
CA THR A 185 -18.45 1.44 -2.51
C THR A 185 -19.73 2.18 -2.13
N ASN A 186 -20.56 2.57 -3.10
CA ASN A 186 -21.75 3.40 -2.87
C ASN A 186 -21.45 4.66 -2.02
N ASN A 187 -20.40 5.39 -2.37
CA ASN A 187 -19.90 6.58 -1.67
C ASN A 187 -19.50 6.34 -0.19
N LYS A 188 -19.20 5.12 0.21
CA LYS A 188 -18.69 4.82 1.56
C LYS A 188 -17.25 5.30 1.72
N VAL A 189 -16.43 5.14 0.70
CA VAL A 189 -15.06 5.67 0.63
C VAL A 189 -15.13 7.07 0.05
N LYS A 190 -14.58 8.06 0.76
CA LYS A 190 -14.53 9.46 0.33
C LYS A 190 -13.25 9.72 -0.44
N LEU A 191 -13.24 10.75 -1.26
CA LEU A 191 -12.06 11.16 -2.04
C LEU A 191 -10.81 11.36 -1.16
N LYS A 192 -10.97 12.02 -0.01
CA LYS A 192 -9.89 12.26 0.94
C LYS A 192 -9.31 11.00 1.58
N ASP A 193 -10.02 9.88 1.47
CA ASP A 193 -9.63 8.61 2.06
C ASP A 193 -8.80 7.76 1.08
N LEU A 194 -8.58 8.26 -0.13
CA LEU A 194 -7.75 7.62 -1.14
C LEU A 194 -6.31 8.07 -1.05
N LEU A 195 -5.43 7.16 -1.44
CA LEU A 195 -3.99 7.38 -1.49
C LEU A 195 -3.46 6.82 -2.81
N PHE A 196 -2.56 7.55 -3.43
CA PHE A 196 -1.83 7.14 -4.62
C PHE A 196 -0.45 6.65 -4.21
N LEU A 197 -0.15 5.39 -4.50
CA LEU A 197 1.08 4.71 -4.15
C LEU A 197 1.89 4.44 -5.42
N ALA A 198 3.14 4.83 -5.42
CA ALA A 198 4.11 4.52 -6.45
C ALA A 198 5.55 4.63 -5.88
N ASN A 199 6.53 4.22 -6.64
CA ASN A 199 7.94 4.41 -6.27
C ASN A 199 8.45 5.82 -6.61
N PRO A 200 9.62 6.25 -6.10
CA PRO A 200 10.18 7.56 -6.37
C PRO A 200 10.45 7.85 -7.84
N ASN A 201 10.87 6.84 -8.63
CA ASN A 201 11.14 7.02 -10.07
C ASN A 201 9.86 7.36 -10.82
N THR A 202 8.77 6.68 -10.53
CA THR A 202 7.44 6.93 -11.11
C THR A 202 6.96 8.35 -10.78
N PHE A 203 7.13 8.79 -9.51
CA PHE A 203 6.82 10.17 -9.13
C PHE A 203 7.71 11.20 -9.83
N GLY A 204 9.00 10.91 -9.98
CA GLY A 204 9.93 11.77 -10.72
C GLY A 204 9.52 11.94 -12.19
N LYS A 205 9.15 10.84 -12.86
CA LYS A 205 8.62 10.88 -14.23
C LYS A 205 7.32 11.68 -14.31
N LEU A 206 6.40 11.45 -13.36
CA LEU A 206 5.12 12.16 -13.31
C LEU A 206 5.31 13.66 -13.10
N ALA A 207 6.19 14.05 -12.18
CA ALA A 207 6.51 15.46 -11.91
C ALA A 207 7.12 16.17 -13.12
N ALA A 208 7.85 15.45 -13.96
CA ALA A 208 8.46 15.98 -15.19
C ALA A 208 7.47 16.15 -16.36
N THR A 209 6.20 15.77 -16.21
CA THR A 209 5.20 15.90 -17.28
C THR A 209 4.79 17.35 -17.51
N GLU A 210 4.43 17.68 -18.77
CA GLU A 210 3.93 19.02 -19.12
C GLU A 210 2.66 19.38 -18.32
N GLU A 211 1.80 18.39 -18.06
CA GLU A 211 0.59 18.54 -17.26
C GLU A 211 0.92 19.05 -15.84
N MET A 212 1.90 18.43 -15.16
CA MET A 212 2.30 18.82 -13.80
C MET A 212 2.97 20.19 -13.77
N HIS A 213 3.87 20.46 -14.72
CA HIS A 213 4.48 21.79 -14.85
C HIS A 213 3.43 22.89 -15.02
N ALA A 214 2.37 22.63 -15.78
CA ALA A 214 1.31 23.59 -15.94
C ALA A 214 0.53 23.87 -14.66
N TYR A 215 0.25 22.82 -13.86
CA TYR A 215 -0.43 23.00 -12.57
C TYR A 215 0.43 23.76 -11.57
N VAL A 216 1.71 23.46 -11.49
CA VAL A 216 2.65 24.20 -10.64
C VAL A 216 2.72 25.67 -11.08
N ALA A 217 2.80 25.95 -12.37
CA ALA A 217 2.83 27.30 -12.91
C ALA A 217 1.54 28.09 -12.62
N GLN A 218 0.39 27.45 -12.70
CA GLN A 218 -0.90 28.08 -12.38
C GLN A 218 -1.06 28.36 -10.89
N GLN A 219 -0.45 27.55 -10.02
CA GLN A 219 -0.48 27.74 -8.57
C GLN A 219 0.65 28.61 -8.03
N SER A 220 1.63 28.96 -8.84
CA SER A 220 2.81 29.73 -8.45
C SER A 220 2.51 31.15 -7.94
N GLY A 221 1.26 31.61 -8.01
CA GLY A 221 0.80 32.82 -7.31
C GLY A 221 0.77 32.69 -5.78
N SER A 222 0.77 31.51 -5.22
CA SER A 222 0.92 31.25 -3.80
C SER A 222 2.34 30.74 -3.52
N GLY A 223 3.21 31.59 -3.01
CA GLY A 223 4.61 31.25 -2.68
C GLY A 223 4.77 30.10 -1.67
N ALA A 224 3.69 29.56 -1.15
CA ALA A 224 3.63 28.40 -0.28
C ALA A 224 3.89 27.08 -1.04
N VAL A 225 3.41 26.96 -2.27
CA VAL A 225 3.54 25.75 -3.10
C VAL A 225 5.01 25.48 -3.45
N LEU A 226 5.75 26.52 -3.79
CA LEU A 226 7.18 26.41 -4.14
C LEU A 226 8.10 26.17 -2.93
N ARG A 227 7.64 26.43 -1.72
CA ARG A 227 8.47 26.32 -0.50
C ARG A 227 8.27 25.01 0.26
N GLY A 228 7.33 24.15 -0.15
CA GLY A 228 7.05 22.90 0.56
C GLY A 228 6.68 23.07 2.03
N THR A 229 6.15 24.26 2.38
CA THR A 229 5.83 24.61 3.78
C THR A 229 4.42 24.20 4.20
N ASP A 230 3.61 23.70 3.27
CA ASP A 230 2.28 23.22 3.59
C ASP A 230 2.31 21.72 3.89
N PRO A 231 2.00 21.30 5.14
CA PRO A 231 2.04 19.88 5.53
C PRO A 231 1.00 19.02 4.80
N ASP A 232 0.01 19.63 4.15
CA ASP A 232 -0.99 18.92 3.36
C ASP A 232 -0.54 18.62 1.93
N PHE A 233 0.64 19.08 1.51
CA PHE A 233 1.20 18.72 0.22
C PHE A 233 1.81 17.32 0.24
N ALA A 234 1.66 16.63 -0.90
CA ALA A 234 2.45 15.47 -1.22
C ALA A 234 3.93 15.79 -1.00
N ASP A 235 4.67 14.79 -0.67
CA ASP A 235 6.09 14.88 -0.41
C ASP A 235 6.73 16.03 -1.21
N PRO A 236 7.21 17.10 -0.53
CA PRO A 236 7.76 18.29 -1.19
C PRO A 236 8.91 17.96 -2.14
N ALA A 237 9.52 16.78 -2.00
CA ALA A 237 10.57 16.30 -2.89
C ALA A 237 10.10 16.11 -4.35
N TYR A 238 8.81 15.86 -4.57
CA TYR A 238 8.29 15.57 -5.91
C TYR A 238 7.46 16.70 -6.53
N GLY A 239 7.15 17.75 -5.78
CA GLY A 239 6.47 18.95 -6.30
C GLY A 239 5.04 18.70 -6.82
N LEU A 240 4.39 17.59 -6.42
CA LEU A 240 3.05 17.27 -6.88
C LEU A 240 1.99 17.97 -6.05
N PRO A 241 1.08 18.75 -6.64
CA PRO A 241 0.06 19.51 -5.92
C PRO A 241 -1.07 18.60 -5.41
N GLN A 242 -1.02 18.18 -4.15
CA GLN A 242 -2.04 17.32 -3.52
C GLN A 242 -3.46 17.92 -3.50
N PRO A 243 -3.66 19.18 -3.14
CA PRO A 243 -5.00 19.73 -3.01
C PRO A 243 -5.80 19.68 -4.30
N THR A 244 -5.12 19.72 -5.45
CA THR A 244 -5.76 19.69 -6.77
C THR A 244 -6.45 18.35 -7.04
N TYR A 245 -5.91 17.25 -6.49
CA TYR A 245 -6.40 15.89 -6.74
C TYR A 245 -7.14 15.27 -5.56
N GLN A 246 -7.04 15.85 -4.38
CA GLN A 246 -7.62 15.34 -3.13
C GLN A 246 -7.13 13.92 -2.72
N PHE A 247 -6.04 13.44 -3.33
CA PHE A 247 -5.37 12.19 -2.96
C PHE A 247 -4.17 12.49 -2.05
N LYS A 248 -3.90 11.58 -1.13
CA LYS A 248 -2.59 11.54 -0.50
C LYS A 248 -1.63 10.83 -1.45
N MET A 249 -0.54 11.45 -1.80
CA MET A 249 0.55 10.81 -2.53
C MET A 249 1.48 10.13 -1.53
N VAL A 250 1.81 8.88 -1.76
CA VAL A 250 2.76 8.13 -0.94
C VAL A 250 3.82 7.53 -1.85
N SER A 251 5.05 7.94 -1.65
CA SER A 251 6.21 7.39 -2.33
C SER A 251 6.81 6.29 -1.46
N ASP A 252 6.79 5.06 -1.95
CA ASP A 252 7.48 3.97 -1.28
C ASP A 252 8.89 3.84 -1.86
N ALA A 253 9.85 4.33 -1.10
CA ALA A 253 11.28 4.27 -1.43
C ALA A 253 11.98 3.02 -0.87
N SER A 254 11.21 2.06 -0.34
CA SER A 254 11.78 0.81 0.17
C SER A 254 12.49 0.06 -0.93
N THR A 255 13.72 -0.35 -0.67
CA THR A 255 14.59 -1.05 -1.63
C THR A 255 14.98 -2.42 -1.11
N VAL A 256 15.23 -3.32 -2.03
CA VAL A 256 15.88 -4.60 -1.76
C VAL A 256 17.15 -4.70 -2.57
N THR A 257 18.18 -5.29 -1.97
CA THR A 257 19.40 -5.64 -2.69
C THR A 257 19.15 -6.92 -3.47
N VAL A 258 19.09 -6.81 -4.79
CA VAL A 258 19.02 -7.99 -5.65
C VAL A 258 20.43 -8.55 -5.70
N GLY A 259 20.63 -9.78 -5.24
CA GLY A 259 21.93 -10.44 -5.24
C GLY A 259 22.54 -10.46 -6.65
N ALA A 260 23.86 -10.34 -6.70
CA ALA A 260 24.60 -10.49 -7.95
C ALA A 260 24.25 -11.83 -8.62
N PRO A 261 24.15 -11.89 -9.96
CA PRO A 261 23.97 -13.15 -10.65
C PRO A 261 25.12 -14.08 -10.27
N SER A 262 24.77 -15.31 -9.89
CA SER A 262 25.71 -16.34 -9.44
C SER A 262 26.86 -16.50 -10.42
N GLY A 263 28.07 -16.11 -10.03
CA GLY A 263 29.27 -16.29 -10.85
C GLY A 263 30.39 -15.28 -10.59
N ALA A 264 30.19 -14.21 -9.90
CA ALA A 264 31.23 -13.30 -9.47
C ALA A 264 31.83 -13.82 -8.15
N ALA A 265 32.95 -14.47 -8.20
CA ALA A 265 33.74 -14.78 -7.03
C ALA A 265 34.29 -13.47 -6.46
N ASP A 266 34.13 -13.29 -5.15
CA ASP A 266 34.86 -12.37 -4.27
C ASP A 266 34.66 -10.86 -4.43
N ASP A 267 33.83 -10.38 -5.32
CA ASP A 267 33.42 -8.98 -5.25
C ASP A 267 32.29 -8.83 -4.25
N VAL A 268 32.53 -7.98 -3.27
CA VAL A 268 31.48 -7.33 -2.48
C VAL A 268 30.73 -6.43 -3.45
N ASP A 269 30.02 -7.06 -4.36
CA ASP A 269 29.11 -6.38 -5.25
C ASP A 269 28.02 -5.83 -4.34
N TYR A 270 28.09 -4.56 -4.09
CA TYR A 270 26.99 -3.80 -3.49
C TYR A 270 25.81 -3.99 -4.44
N GLY A 271 25.06 -5.07 -4.20
CA GLY A 271 24.04 -5.57 -5.08
C GLY A 271 23.13 -4.42 -5.48
N ARG A 272 22.78 -4.40 -6.76
CA ARG A 272 21.98 -3.33 -7.33
C ARG A 272 20.69 -3.19 -6.52
N GLN A 273 20.52 -2.05 -5.84
CA GLN A 273 19.30 -1.76 -5.12
C GLN A 273 18.17 -1.50 -6.12
N SER A 274 17.08 -2.22 -5.97
CA SER A 274 15.85 -1.97 -6.72
C SER A 274 14.73 -1.60 -5.75
N TYR A 275 13.82 -0.75 -6.18
CA TYR A 275 12.61 -0.47 -5.42
C TYR A 275 11.75 -1.72 -5.32
N LEU A 276 11.10 -1.91 -4.17
CA LEU A 276 10.16 -3.02 -3.94
C LEU A 276 8.92 -2.89 -4.82
N ILE A 277 8.42 -1.67 -4.99
CA ILE A 277 7.37 -1.38 -5.96
C ILE A 277 8.04 -1.16 -7.32
N PRO A 278 7.65 -1.93 -8.36
CA PRO A 278 8.27 -1.81 -9.69
C PRO A 278 8.15 -0.40 -10.27
N ASP A 279 9.09 -0.06 -11.15
CA ASP A 279 9.00 1.17 -11.93
C ASP A 279 7.74 1.16 -12.79
N ASP A 280 7.11 2.32 -12.88
CA ASP A 280 5.87 2.55 -13.62
C ASP A 280 4.63 1.79 -13.08
N PHE A 281 4.78 1.02 -11.99
CA PHE A 281 3.64 0.50 -11.24
C PHE A 281 2.96 1.61 -10.45
N ILE A 282 1.64 1.65 -10.53
CA ILE A 282 0.82 2.59 -9.77
C ILE A 282 -0.31 1.85 -9.07
N SER A 283 -0.61 2.25 -7.85
CA SER A 283 -1.78 1.75 -7.13
C SER A 283 -2.50 2.88 -6.42
N VAL A 284 -3.82 2.82 -6.44
CA VAL A 284 -4.68 3.67 -5.62
C VAL A 284 -5.32 2.80 -4.55
N LEU A 285 -5.03 3.11 -3.31
CA LEU A 285 -5.48 2.37 -2.13
C LEU A 285 -6.33 3.27 -1.24
N THR A 286 -6.99 2.68 -0.25
CA THR A 286 -7.63 3.44 0.81
C THR A 286 -6.66 3.63 1.97
N ARG A 287 -6.66 4.84 2.56
CA ARG A 287 -5.82 5.16 3.73
C ARG A 287 -6.17 4.29 4.94
N PRO A 288 -5.22 4.06 5.84
CA PRO A 288 -5.49 3.46 7.14
C PRO A 288 -6.65 4.16 7.86
N GLY A 289 -7.58 3.37 8.38
CA GLY A 289 -8.74 3.88 9.10
C GLY A 289 -9.91 4.38 8.25
N SER A 290 -9.84 4.30 6.92
CA SER A 290 -10.86 4.88 6.02
C SER A 290 -11.99 3.90 5.66
N VAL A 291 -11.75 2.61 5.68
CA VAL A 291 -12.81 1.60 5.52
C VAL A 291 -13.41 1.29 6.88
N VAL A 292 -14.65 1.68 7.07
CA VAL A 292 -15.35 1.51 8.36
C VAL A 292 -15.59 0.02 8.61
N GLY A 293 -14.93 -0.52 9.63
CA GLY A 293 -15.19 -1.88 10.10
C GLY A 293 -16.58 -2.01 10.71
N LEU A 294 -17.15 -3.21 10.70
CA LEU A 294 -18.51 -3.52 11.19
C LEU A 294 -18.78 -3.18 12.65
N ARG A 295 -17.78 -2.87 13.46
CA ARG A 295 -17.90 -2.58 14.89
C ARG A 295 -17.33 -1.22 15.31
N GLY A 296 -17.07 -0.32 14.38
CA GLY A 296 -16.81 1.11 14.69
C GLY A 296 -15.53 1.44 15.44
N SER A 297 -14.63 0.50 15.71
CA SER A 297 -13.49 0.75 16.59
C SER A 297 -12.15 0.93 15.88
N GLN A 298 -11.98 0.40 14.68
CA GLN A 298 -10.81 0.67 13.84
C GLN A 298 -11.21 0.52 12.38
N GLY A 299 -11.06 1.57 11.60
CA GLY A 299 -11.24 1.48 10.16
C GLY A 299 -10.04 0.74 9.54
N TYR A 300 -10.32 -0.17 8.63
CA TYR A 300 -9.31 -0.85 7.84
C TYR A 300 -8.89 0.01 6.65
N SER A 301 -7.70 -0.26 6.12
CA SER A 301 -7.29 0.16 4.77
C SER A 301 -7.60 -0.94 3.76
N SER A 302 -7.28 -0.73 2.48
CA SER A 302 -7.35 -1.81 1.48
C SER A 302 -6.45 -2.97 1.85
N VAL A 303 -5.28 -2.69 2.44
CA VAL A 303 -4.30 -3.67 2.88
C VAL A 303 -4.20 -3.66 4.40
N VAL A 304 -4.17 -4.83 5.00
CA VAL A 304 -4.06 -5.01 6.45
C VAL A 304 -2.89 -5.93 6.77
N LEU A 305 -2.06 -5.49 7.69
CA LEU A 305 -1.01 -6.29 8.32
C LEU A 305 -1.57 -6.88 9.61
N PHE A 306 -1.74 -8.18 9.66
CA PHE A 306 -2.06 -8.92 10.88
C PHE A 306 -0.76 -9.35 11.54
N GLN A 307 -0.55 -8.96 12.78
CA GLN A 307 0.65 -9.33 13.53
C GLN A 307 0.30 -9.95 14.89
N ASN A 308 1.12 -10.87 15.34
CA ASN A 308 0.97 -11.42 16.69
C ASN A 308 1.42 -10.38 17.72
N LYS A 309 0.62 -10.12 18.75
CA LYS A 309 0.93 -9.10 19.77
C LYS A 309 2.17 -9.40 20.61
N GLU A 310 2.49 -10.68 20.80
CA GLU A 310 3.59 -11.11 21.67
C GLU A 310 4.88 -11.38 20.92
N ARG A 311 4.78 -11.66 19.59
CA ARG A 311 5.88 -12.12 18.74
C ARG A 311 6.15 -11.20 17.54
N ALA A 312 5.63 -9.97 17.57
CA ALA A 312 5.93 -8.97 16.56
C ALA A 312 7.26 -8.29 16.91
N LEU A 313 8.24 -8.42 16.01
CA LEU A 313 9.59 -7.82 16.17
C LEU A 313 10.21 -8.10 17.54
N LYS A 314 10.11 -9.34 18.01
CA LYS A 314 10.57 -9.74 19.33
C LYS A 314 12.05 -10.09 19.33
N PRO A 315 12.93 -9.29 19.92
CA PRO A 315 14.32 -9.65 20.09
C PRO A 315 14.48 -10.70 21.19
N THR A 316 15.38 -11.64 20.97
CA THR A 316 15.76 -12.67 21.96
C THR A 316 17.26 -12.87 21.93
N THR A 317 17.86 -13.18 23.09
CA THR A 317 19.27 -13.46 23.21
C THR A 317 19.47 -14.79 23.92
N PHE A 318 20.36 -15.63 23.41
CA PHE A 318 20.71 -16.93 23.98
C PHE A 318 22.24 -16.99 24.19
N PRO A 319 22.71 -16.92 25.44
CA PRO A 319 24.15 -17.05 25.71
C PRO A 319 24.61 -18.51 25.50
N ASP A 320 25.60 -18.69 24.65
CA ASP A 320 26.30 -19.96 24.43
C ASP A 320 27.63 -19.94 25.18
N MET A 321 27.57 -20.29 26.46
CA MET A 321 28.75 -20.29 27.33
C MET A 321 29.85 -21.26 26.91
N ARG A 322 29.53 -22.24 26.06
CA ARG A 322 30.51 -23.24 25.60
C ARG A 322 31.47 -22.66 24.60
N ASN A 323 30.96 -21.77 23.77
CA ASN A 323 31.71 -21.18 22.66
C ASN A 323 32.01 -19.69 22.87
N ASP A 324 31.79 -19.17 24.09
CA ASP A 324 31.95 -17.75 24.43
C ASP A 324 31.33 -16.79 23.42
N ARG A 325 30.08 -17.06 23.06
CA ARG A 325 29.32 -16.26 22.14
C ARG A 325 27.85 -16.12 22.56
N THR A 326 27.20 -15.09 22.11
CA THR A 326 25.77 -14.87 22.32
C THR A 326 25.04 -14.91 20.98
N GLU A 327 24.06 -15.80 20.86
CA GLU A 327 23.14 -15.76 19.73
C GLU A 327 22.11 -14.65 19.98
N VAL A 328 21.99 -13.79 18.99
CA VAL A 328 21.01 -12.70 18.96
C VAL A 328 20.03 -13.03 17.84
N ALA A 329 18.75 -13.11 18.17
CA ALA A 329 17.71 -13.42 17.20
C ALA A 329 16.57 -12.39 17.29
N VAL A 330 15.96 -12.11 16.16
CA VAL A 330 14.70 -11.36 16.07
C VAL A 330 13.65 -12.25 15.45
N GLU A 331 12.53 -12.41 16.13
CA GLU A 331 11.37 -13.14 15.66
C GLU A 331 10.27 -12.13 15.28
N ASP A 332 9.63 -12.36 14.13
CA ASP A 332 8.49 -11.61 13.70
C ASP A 332 7.40 -12.56 13.20
N MET A 333 6.18 -12.41 13.70
CA MET A 333 5.07 -13.27 13.32
C MET A 333 3.92 -12.43 12.79
N PHE A 334 3.75 -12.44 11.46
CA PHE A 334 2.75 -11.61 10.78
C PHE A 334 2.30 -12.25 9.46
N THR A 335 1.26 -11.69 8.89
CA THR A 335 0.84 -11.87 7.49
C THR A 335 0.21 -10.59 6.98
N MET A 336 0.13 -10.45 5.68
CA MET A 336 -0.44 -9.28 5.03
C MET A 336 -1.48 -9.70 4.01
N GLU A 337 -2.63 -9.01 4.01
CA GLU A 337 -3.77 -9.38 3.18
C GLU A 337 -4.45 -8.15 2.58
N MET A 338 -4.94 -8.29 1.36
CA MET A 338 -5.84 -7.31 0.75
C MET A 338 -7.28 -7.60 1.17
N VAL A 339 -7.78 -6.78 2.10
CA VAL A 339 -9.10 -6.96 2.72
C VAL A 339 -10.22 -6.32 1.92
N ALA A 340 -9.93 -5.25 1.20
CA ALA A 340 -10.91 -4.49 0.44
C ALA A 340 -10.45 -4.25 -1.01
N PRO A 341 -10.42 -5.28 -1.87
CA PRO A 341 -9.99 -5.16 -3.25
C PRO A 341 -10.82 -4.16 -4.05
N ASP A 342 -12.13 -4.09 -3.82
CA ASP A 342 -13.03 -3.14 -4.50
C ASP A 342 -12.79 -1.67 -4.16
N CYS A 343 -12.04 -1.42 -3.07
CA CYS A 343 -11.63 -0.07 -2.66
C CYS A 343 -10.23 0.29 -3.18
N SER A 344 -9.66 -0.53 -4.05
CA SER A 344 -8.32 -0.36 -4.64
C SER A 344 -8.37 -0.39 -6.16
N PHE A 345 -7.31 0.10 -6.77
CA PHE A 345 -7.11 0.12 -8.21
C PHE A 345 -5.61 0.06 -8.50
N ALA A 346 -5.17 -0.73 -9.49
CA ALA A 346 -3.76 -0.79 -9.85
C ALA A 346 -3.54 -0.94 -11.35
N ILE A 347 -2.39 -0.47 -11.82
CA ILE A 347 -1.86 -0.70 -13.17
C ILE A 347 -0.41 -1.18 -13.02
N GLY A 348 -0.09 -2.31 -13.63
CA GLY A 348 1.23 -2.94 -13.57
C GLY A 348 2.31 -2.13 -14.27
N SER A 349 1.97 -1.47 -15.40
CA SER A 349 2.83 -0.50 -16.09
C SER A 349 2.03 0.70 -16.57
N ALA A 350 2.40 1.88 -16.09
CA ALA A 350 1.78 3.15 -16.49
C ALA A 350 2.23 3.66 -17.88
N VAL A 351 3.04 2.86 -18.57
CA VAL A 351 3.53 3.11 -19.93
C VAL A 351 2.92 2.06 -20.84
N ALA A 352 2.58 2.47 -22.07
CA ALA A 352 2.05 1.58 -23.11
C ALA A 352 3.19 0.80 -23.78
#